data_4c04e9b1578c5f3d088e1682300b8456
#
_entry.id   4c04e9b1578c5f3d088e1682300b8456
#
_cell.length_a   1.000
_cell.length_b   1.000
_cell.length_c   1.000
_cell.angle_alpha   90.00
_cell.angle_beta   90.00
_cell.angle_gamma   90.00
#
_symmetry.space_group_name_H-M   'P 1'
#
loop_
_entity.id
_entity.type
_entity.pdbx_description
1 polymer ?
#
loop_
_entity_poly.entity_id
_entity_poly.type
_entity_poly.pdbx_seq_one_letter_code
_entity_poly.pdbx_strand_id
1 'polypeptide(L)'
;YKKALNTNVNGTKYLVDAVIKYKKNTSWIFFSSTSHIYSFQKKKIKETFKPSPVSKYGKTKLAAENYFRKKLKKANINFCVGRIFSIFDNKGEGFFTPSLIKKFKGSRKNLVLENLNHYRDFLSTEQISKIIFFLWKKKYEGTVNIGSGIKTNLKSVAKIFANKSNKN
;
A
#
# COMPACT_ATOMS: atom_id res chain seq x y z
N TYR A 1 2.48 -1.54 17.87
CA TYR A 1 2.95 -2.73 17.18
C TYR A 1 1.98 -3.90 17.36
N LYS A 2 1.58 -4.22 18.62
CA LYS A 2 0.66 -5.32 18.95
C LYS A 2 -0.67 -5.24 18.17
N LYS A 3 -1.29 -4.05 18.09
CA LYS A 3 -2.51 -3.81 17.29
C LYS A 3 -2.28 -4.10 15.79
N ALA A 4 -1.19 -3.59 15.20
CA ALA A 4 -0.87 -3.84 13.78
C ALA A 4 -0.59 -5.32 13.50
N LEU A 5 0.09 -6.02 14.41
CA LEU A 5 0.34 -7.45 14.31
C LEU A 5 -0.97 -8.24 14.34
N ASN A 6 -1.85 -7.91 15.29
CA ASN A 6 -3.14 -8.57 15.40
C ASN A 6 -4.01 -8.36 14.15
N THR A 7 -4.12 -7.12 13.67
CA THR A 7 -4.93 -6.82 12.48
C THR A 7 -4.32 -7.41 11.21
N ASN A 8 -3.03 -7.17 10.95
CA ASN A 8 -2.42 -7.56 9.67
C ASN A 8 -2.09 -9.05 9.61
N VAL A 9 -1.59 -9.64 10.69
CA VAL A 9 -1.15 -11.05 10.68
C VAL A 9 -2.29 -11.97 11.10
N ASN A 10 -2.86 -11.77 12.28
CA ASN A 10 -3.91 -12.68 12.77
C ASN A 10 -5.20 -12.53 11.94
N GLY A 11 -5.59 -11.30 11.57
CA GLY A 11 -6.72 -11.08 10.68
C GLY A 11 -6.54 -11.78 9.32
N THR A 12 -5.33 -11.72 8.74
CA THR A 12 -5.03 -12.49 7.50
C THR A 12 -5.09 -13.99 7.74
N LYS A 13 -4.59 -14.50 8.86
CA LYS A 13 -4.68 -15.94 9.20
C LYS A 13 -6.12 -16.41 9.26
N TYR A 14 -6.96 -15.72 10.03
CA TYR A 14 -8.37 -16.08 10.17
C TYR A 14 -9.12 -16.06 8.84
N LEU A 15 -8.89 -15.01 8.02
CA LEU A 15 -9.51 -14.92 6.71
C LEU A 15 -9.07 -16.06 5.78
N VAL A 16 -7.76 -16.31 5.71
CA VAL A 16 -7.21 -17.38 4.85
C VAL A 16 -7.70 -18.75 5.28
N ASP A 17 -7.70 -19.04 6.59
CA ASP A 17 -8.16 -20.34 7.10
C ASP A 17 -9.67 -20.53 6.84
N ALA A 18 -10.49 -19.46 6.98
CA ALA A 18 -11.89 -19.48 6.63
C ALA A 18 -12.11 -19.73 5.13
N VAL A 19 -11.38 -19.03 4.26
CA VAL A 19 -11.45 -19.24 2.82
C VAL A 19 -11.10 -20.67 2.43
N ILE A 20 -10.04 -21.25 3.01
CA ILE A 20 -9.64 -22.62 2.73
C ILE A 20 -10.72 -23.63 3.18
N LYS A 21 -11.32 -23.39 4.34
CA LYS A 21 -12.38 -24.23 4.89
C LYS A 21 -13.64 -24.21 4.01
N TYR A 22 -14.02 -23.05 3.47
CA TYR A 22 -15.28 -22.84 2.75
C TYR A 22 -15.09 -22.55 1.25
N LYS A 23 -14.02 -23.02 0.64
CA LYS A 23 -13.54 -22.66 -0.71
C LYS A 23 -14.44 -23.03 -1.89
N LYS A 24 -15.59 -23.67 -1.70
CA LYS A 24 -16.43 -24.26 -2.77
C LYS A 24 -16.56 -23.37 -4.03
N ASN A 25 -16.56 -22.06 -3.90
CA ASN A 25 -16.74 -21.11 -5.00
C ASN A 25 -15.61 -20.08 -5.12
N THR A 26 -14.49 -20.23 -4.41
CA THR A 26 -13.39 -19.26 -4.45
C THR A 26 -12.42 -19.63 -5.55
N SER A 27 -12.46 -18.87 -6.66
CA SER A 27 -11.60 -19.09 -7.83
C SER A 27 -10.32 -18.25 -7.83
N TRP A 28 -10.31 -17.13 -7.10
CA TRP A 28 -9.19 -16.19 -7.08
C TRP A 28 -9.28 -15.22 -5.90
N ILE A 29 -8.12 -14.88 -5.32
CA ILE A 29 -8.06 -13.95 -4.19
C ILE A 29 -6.97 -12.91 -4.43
N PHE A 30 -7.28 -11.65 -4.09
CA PHE A 30 -6.30 -10.57 -4.09
C PHE A 30 -5.85 -10.26 -2.66
N PHE A 31 -4.53 -10.21 -2.45
CA PHE A 31 -3.93 -9.74 -1.21
C PHE A 31 -3.37 -8.32 -1.39
N SER A 32 -3.96 -7.36 -0.70
CA SER A 32 -3.43 -5.99 -0.63
C SER A 32 -2.20 -5.96 0.26
N SER A 33 -1.01 -6.06 -0.35
CA SER A 33 0.28 -5.85 0.30
C SER A 33 0.75 -4.39 0.13
N THR A 34 1.99 -4.09 0.39
CA THR A 34 2.53 -2.73 0.41
C THR A 34 3.96 -2.67 -0.09
N SER A 35 4.37 -1.54 -0.67
CA SER A 35 5.77 -1.25 -0.98
C SER A 35 6.67 -1.14 0.25
N HIS A 36 6.11 -0.93 1.45
CA HIS A 36 6.85 -0.88 2.72
C HIS A 36 7.53 -2.21 3.11
N ILE A 37 7.30 -3.28 2.37
CA ILE A 37 8.07 -4.53 2.53
C ILE A 37 9.47 -4.45 1.91
N TYR A 38 9.72 -3.47 1.06
CA TYR A 38 11.04 -3.19 0.51
C TYR A 38 11.80 -2.18 1.39
N SER A 39 13.11 -2.30 1.42
CA SER A 39 13.98 -1.21 1.89
C SER A 39 14.08 -0.11 0.84
N PHE A 40 14.65 1.04 1.23
CA PHE A 40 14.94 2.12 0.29
C PHE A 40 15.81 1.62 -0.86
N GLN A 41 15.44 2.00 -2.09
CA GLN A 41 16.16 1.69 -3.30
C GLN A 41 16.40 2.95 -4.14
N LYS A 42 17.61 3.11 -4.66
CA LYS A 42 17.92 4.18 -5.62
C LYS A 42 17.35 3.88 -7.02
N LYS A 43 17.19 2.61 -7.36
CA LYS A 43 16.66 2.12 -8.64
C LYS A 43 15.15 1.84 -8.55
N LYS A 44 14.51 1.72 -9.71
CA LYS A 44 13.12 1.29 -9.81
C LYS A 44 12.94 -0.10 -9.20
N ILE A 45 12.01 -0.23 -8.25
CA ILE A 45 11.78 -1.48 -7.52
C ILE A 45 11.05 -2.47 -8.41
N LYS A 46 11.61 -3.68 -8.56
CA LYS A 46 11.00 -4.81 -9.25
C LYS A 46 10.44 -5.81 -8.25
N GLU A 47 9.47 -6.61 -8.65
CA GLU A 47 8.83 -7.64 -7.82
C GLU A 47 9.84 -8.72 -7.36
N THR A 48 10.90 -8.93 -8.15
CA THR A 48 12.01 -9.85 -7.85
C THR A 48 12.94 -9.37 -6.75
N PHE A 49 12.84 -8.11 -6.33
CA PHE A 49 13.67 -7.60 -5.24
C PHE A 49 13.31 -8.30 -3.92
N LYS A 50 14.35 -8.74 -3.20
CA LYS A 50 14.18 -9.39 -1.90
C LYS A 50 13.51 -8.44 -0.92
N PRO A 51 12.37 -8.84 -0.30
CA PRO A 51 11.74 -8.05 0.74
C PRO A 51 12.67 -7.83 1.93
N SER A 52 12.79 -6.57 2.37
CA SER A 52 13.62 -6.15 3.50
C SER A 52 12.96 -4.98 4.24
N PRO A 53 11.84 -5.22 4.96
CA PRO A 53 11.06 -4.15 5.58
C PRO A 53 11.80 -3.53 6.76
N VAL A 54 11.91 -2.20 6.76
CA VAL A 54 12.51 -1.42 7.87
C VAL A 54 11.47 -1.10 8.93
N SER A 55 10.24 -0.77 8.50
CA SER A 55 9.16 -0.34 9.40
C SER A 55 8.47 -1.51 10.08
N LYS A 56 7.95 -1.29 11.30
CA LYS A 56 7.10 -2.26 12.01
C LYS A 56 5.87 -2.65 11.17
N TYR A 57 5.27 -1.69 10.47
CA TYR A 57 4.16 -1.94 9.54
C TYR A 57 4.57 -2.87 8.39
N GLY A 58 5.67 -2.55 7.70
CA GLY A 58 6.20 -3.40 6.62
C GLY A 58 6.48 -4.82 7.07
N LYS A 59 7.06 -5.00 8.28
CA LYS A 59 7.32 -6.33 8.87
C LYS A 59 6.03 -7.12 9.09
N THR A 60 4.96 -6.50 9.62
CA THR A 60 3.67 -7.19 9.80
C THR A 60 2.99 -7.53 8.48
N LYS A 61 3.09 -6.64 7.47
CA LYS A 61 2.52 -6.91 6.14
C LYS A 61 3.28 -8.02 5.41
N LEU A 62 4.61 -8.07 5.53
CA LEU A 62 5.40 -9.17 4.96
C LEU A 62 5.08 -10.52 5.63
N ALA A 63 4.95 -10.54 6.95
CA ALA A 63 4.58 -11.76 7.67
C ALA A 63 3.19 -12.27 7.22
N ALA A 64 2.22 -11.37 7.05
CA ALA A 64 0.90 -11.69 6.53
C ALA A 64 0.95 -12.16 5.07
N GLU A 65 1.72 -11.49 4.20
CA GLU A 65 1.94 -11.88 2.80
C GLU A 65 2.52 -13.30 2.70
N ASN A 66 3.53 -13.62 3.50
CA ASN A 66 4.16 -14.94 3.50
C ASN A 66 3.19 -16.04 3.96
N TYR A 67 2.40 -15.79 5.00
CA TYR A 67 1.37 -16.72 5.47
C TYR A 67 0.33 -16.97 4.38
N PHE A 68 -0.21 -15.90 3.79
CA PHE A 68 -1.19 -15.92 2.71
C PHE A 68 -0.71 -16.78 1.54
N ARG A 69 0.49 -16.50 1.02
CA ARG A 69 1.09 -17.28 -0.09
C ARG A 69 1.23 -18.74 0.23
N LYS A 70 1.84 -19.06 1.38
CA LYS A 70 2.11 -20.44 1.80
C LYS A 70 0.83 -21.26 1.87
N LYS A 71 -0.21 -20.70 2.49
CA LYS A 71 -1.47 -21.40 2.72
C LYS A 71 -2.30 -21.57 1.45
N LEU A 72 -2.43 -20.54 0.63
CA LEU A 72 -3.22 -20.64 -0.60
C LEU A 72 -2.55 -21.52 -1.64
N LYS A 73 -1.22 -21.45 -1.76
CA LYS A 73 -0.47 -22.37 -2.62
C LYS A 73 -0.71 -23.83 -2.21
N LYS A 74 -0.64 -24.16 -0.90
CA LYS A 74 -0.93 -25.50 -0.39
C LYS A 74 -2.37 -25.93 -0.65
N ALA A 75 -3.32 -25.00 -0.64
CA ALA A 75 -4.75 -25.26 -0.86
C ALA A 75 -5.13 -25.27 -2.35
N ASN A 76 -4.19 -25.03 -3.26
CA ASN A 76 -4.40 -24.92 -4.70
C ASN A 76 -5.48 -23.87 -5.05
N ILE A 77 -5.38 -22.67 -4.44
CA ILE A 77 -6.26 -21.53 -4.70
C ILE A 77 -5.44 -20.45 -5.37
N ASN A 78 -5.89 -19.99 -6.53
CA ASN A 78 -5.23 -18.95 -7.30
C ASN A 78 -5.26 -17.60 -6.59
N PHE A 79 -4.16 -16.86 -6.64
CA PHE A 79 -4.08 -15.58 -5.95
C PHE A 79 -3.12 -14.59 -6.60
N CYS A 80 -3.39 -13.31 -6.36
CA CYS A 80 -2.49 -12.21 -6.67
C CYS A 80 -2.11 -11.46 -5.39
N VAL A 81 -0.85 -11.09 -5.28
CA VAL A 81 -0.36 -10.16 -4.25
C VAL A 81 -0.02 -8.83 -4.88
N GLY A 82 -0.82 -7.81 -4.59
CA GLY A 82 -0.57 -6.44 -5.02
C GLY A 82 0.22 -5.66 -3.97
N ARG A 83 1.47 -5.30 -4.27
CA ARG A 83 2.32 -4.44 -3.42
C ARG A 83 2.06 -2.99 -3.78
N ILE A 84 1.08 -2.39 -3.10
CA ILE A 84 0.60 -1.03 -3.38
C ILE A 84 1.63 -0.03 -2.86
N PHE A 85 1.98 0.94 -3.70
CA PHE A 85 2.84 2.06 -3.36
C PHE A 85 2.05 3.14 -2.62
N SER A 86 2.36 4.43 -2.80
CA SER A 86 1.65 5.46 -2.05
C SER A 86 0.29 5.74 -2.65
N ILE A 87 -0.70 5.88 -1.78
CA ILE A 87 -2.06 6.23 -2.19
C ILE A 87 -2.21 7.74 -2.12
N PHE A 88 -2.71 8.33 -3.21
CA PHE A 88 -3.19 9.69 -3.24
C PHE A 88 -4.71 9.66 -3.11
N ASP A 89 -5.20 10.24 -2.01
CA ASP A 89 -6.63 10.44 -1.78
C ASP A 89 -6.84 11.77 -1.06
N ASN A 90 -7.97 12.38 -1.25
CA ASN A 90 -8.39 13.59 -0.52
C ASN A 90 -9.25 13.23 0.71
N LYS A 91 -9.62 11.97 0.86
CA LYS A 91 -10.38 11.40 1.97
C LYS A 91 -9.56 10.30 2.64
N GLY A 92 -9.81 10.03 3.89
CA GLY A 92 -9.14 8.96 4.63
C GLY A 92 -8.06 9.45 5.59
N GLU A 93 -8.09 8.92 6.81
CA GLU A 93 -7.10 9.24 7.84
C GLU A 93 -5.81 8.45 7.63
N GLY A 94 -4.69 9.05 8.03
CA GLY A 94 -3.38 8.38 8.02
C GLY A 94 -2.62 8.42 6.69
N PHE A 95 -3.21 8.90 5.60
CA PHE A 95 -2.48 9.13 4.36
C PHE A 95 -1.78 10.48 4.34
N PHE A 96 -0.70 10.60 3.54
CA PHE A 96 0.09 11.82 3.44
C PHE A 96 -0.74 13.01 2.96
N THR A 97 -1.52 12.85 1.91
CA THR A 97 -2.31 13.93 1.31
C THR A 97 -3.44 14.44 2.20
N PRO A 98 -4.30 13.60 2.81
CA PRO A 98 -5.28 14.07 3.78
C PRO A 98 -4.65 14.74 5.00
N SER A 99 -3.53 14.22 5.50
CA SER A 99 -2.79 14.84 6.60
C SER A 99 -2.27 16.23 6.22
N LEU A 100 -1.79 16.38 4.99
CA LEU A 100 -1.33 17.65 4.44
C LEU A 100 -2.51 18.64 4.29
N ILE A 101 -3.62 18.20 3.70
CA ILE A 101 -4.86 19.01 3.54
C ILE A 101 -5.35 19.48 4.92
N LYS A 102 -5.40 18.62 5.91
CA LYS A 102 -5.81 18.97 7.28
C LYS A 102 -4.92 20.04 7.89
N LYS A 103 -3.60 19.93 7.69
CA LYS A 103 -2.63 20.95 8.14
C LYS A 103 -2.86 22.28 7.43
N PHE A 104 -3.08 22.29 6.12
CA PHE A 104 -3.31 23.52 5.35
C PHE A 104 -4.68 24.18 5.62
N LYS A 105 -5.69 23.41 5.99
CA LYS A 105 -7.01 23.95 6.40
C LYS A 105 -7.01 24.57 7.79
N GLY A 106 -6.04 24.25 8.63
CA GLY A 106 -5.91 24.86 9.97
C GLY A 106 -5.59 26.36 9.89
N SER A 107 -5.91 27.09 10.96
CA SER A 107 -5.83 28.57 11.03
C SER A 107 -4.41 29.16 11.16
N ARG A 108 -3.35 28.37 11.20
CA ARG A 108 -1.97 28.87 11.35
C ARG A 108 -1.44 29.46 10.04
N LYS A 109 -0.96 30.71 10.08
CA LYS A 109 -0.31 31.36 8.93
C LYS A 109 0.98 30.66 8.50
N ASN A 110 1.83 30.24 9.46
CA ASN A 110 3.10 29.55 9.19
C ASN A 110 2.98 28.07 9.49
N LEU A 111 3.27 27.24 8.50
CA LEU A 111 3.15 25.80 8.58
C LEU A 111 4.52 25.14 8.43
N VAL A 112 5.04 24.57 9.51
CA VAL A 112 6.29 23.81 9.46
C VAL A 112 5.97 22.37 9.06
N LEU A 113 6.53 21.95 7.93
CA LEU A 113 6.42 20.59 7.41
C LEU A 113 7.81 19.94 7.43
N GLU A 114 7.90 18.84 8.13
CA GLU A 114 9.15 18.08 8.27
C GLU A 114 9.21 16.89 7.30
N ASN A 115 10.42 16.38 7.07
CA ASN A 115 10.64 15.14 6.31
C ASN A 115 10.12 15.15 4.87
N LEU A 116 10.20 16.30 4.18
CA LEU A 116 9.77 16.44 2.79
C LEU A 116 10.82 16.02 1.75
N ASN A 117 12.06 15.75 2.15
CA ASN A 117 13.15 15.35 1.25
C ASN A 117 13.07 13.87 0.84
N HIS A 118 11.86 13.38 0.62
CA HIS A 118 11.60 12.02 0.17
C HIS A 118 10.82 12.01 -1.13
N TYR A 119 10.96 10.90 -1.84
CA TYR A 119 10.20 10.64 -3.05
C TYR A 119 9.22 9.50 -2.80
N ARG A 120 8.05 9.59 -3.44
CA ARG A 120 7.05 8.53 -3.43
C ARG A 120 6.46 8.35 -4.82
N ASP A 121 5.91 7.19 -5.06
CA ASP A 121 5.12 6.87 -6.24
C ASP A 121 3.66 6.83 -5.81
N PHE A 122 2.84 7.68 -6.42
CA PHE A 122 1.44 7.85 -6.04
C PHE A 122 0.49 7.34 -7.12
N LEU A 123 -0.54 6.65 -6.69
CA LEU A 123 -1.75 6.36 -7.46
C LEU A 123 -2.98 6.79 -6.68
N SER A 124 -4.03 7.21 -7.38
CA SER A 124 -5.34 7.44 -6.75
C SER A 124 -6.01 6.11 -6.39
N THR A 125 -6.96 6.16 -5.45
CA THR A 125 -7.79 5.00 -5.10
C THR A 125 -8.55 4.47 -6.32
N GLU A 126 -9.01 5.34 -7.21
CA GLU A 126 -9.67 4.96 -8.46
C GLU A 126 -8.73 4.19 -9.40
N GLN A 127 -7.49 4.68 -9.60
CA GLN A 127 -6.49 3.98 -10.42
C GLN A 127 -6.16 2.60 -9.85
N ILE A 128 -5.94 2.51 -8.53
CA ILE A 128 -5.69 1.23 -7.85
C ILE A 128 -6.86 0.27 -8.04
N SER A 129 -8.10 0.74 -7.89
CA SER A 129 -9.30 -0.09 -8.07
C SER A 129 -9.42 -0.61 -9.51
N LYS A 130 -9.15 0.22 -10.52
CA LYS A 130 -9.11 -0.20 -11.93
C LYS A 130 -8.04 -1.26 -12.18
N ILE A 131 -6.86 -1.12 -11.60
CA ILE A 131 -5.78 -2.12 -11.71
C ILE A 131 -6.20 -3.43 -11.06
N ILE A 132 -6.75 -3.40 -9.84
CA ILE A 132 -7.21 -4.62 -9.14
C ILE A 132 -8.31 -5.32 -9.92
N PHE A 133 -9.27 -4.55 -10.46
CA PHE A 133 -10.33 -5.09 -11.30
C PHE A 133 -9.79 -5.77 -12.57
N PHE A 134 -8.81 -5.15 -13.23
CA PHE A 134 -8.14 -5.75 -14.38
C PHE A 134 -7.44 -7.07 -14.03
N LEU A 135 -6.67 -7.08 -12.92
CA LEU A 135 -6.00 -8.29 -12.42
C LEU A 135 -7.00 -9.40 -12.12
N TRP A 136 -8.15 -9.06 -11.52
CA TRP A 136 -9.24 -9.99 -11.27
C TRP A 136 -9.85 -10.55 -12.56
N LYS A 137 -10.16 -9.71 -13.54
CA LYS A 137 -10.68 -10.15 -14.84
C LYS A 137 -9.72 -11.11 -15.55
N LYS A 138 -8.42 -10.85 -15.45
CA LYS A 138 -7.37 -11.69 -16.05
C LYS A 138 -7.01 -12.91 -15.20
N LYS A 139 -7.55 -13.03 -13.99
CA LYS A 139 -7.15 -14.06 -13.02
C LYS A 139 -5.63 -14.11 -12.85
N TYR A 140 -5.00 -12.92 -12.89
CA TYR A 140 -3.54 -12.82 -12.81
C TYR A 140 -3.01 -13.45 -11.53
N GLU A 141 -2.02 -14.33 -11.67
CA GLU A 141 -1.37 -15.01 -10.55
C GLU A 141 0.03 -14.48 -10.29
N GLY A 142 0.40 -14.39 -9.03
CA GLY A 142 1.74 -13.99 -8.63
C GLY A 142 1.80 -12.70 -7.84
N THR A 143 2.87 -11.95 -8.04
CA THR A 143 3.11 -10.66 -7.38
C THR A 143 3.17 -9.55 -8.40
N VAL A 144 2.60 -8.41 -8.05
CA VAL A 144 2.67 -7.20 -8.86
C VAL A 144 2.88 -5.96 -7.98
N ASN A 145 3.77 -5.09 -8.40
CA ASN A 145 3.92 -3.76 -7.82
C ASN A 145 2.84 -2.84 -8.41
N ILE A 146 2.01 -2.25 -7.54
CA ILE A 146 0.96 -1.32 -7.94
C ILE A 146 1.44 0.09 -7.66
N GLY A 147 1.96 0.74 -8.69
CA GLY A 147 2.51 2.08 -8.68
C GLY A 147 2.42 2.71 -10.08
N SER A 148 2.59 4.04 -10.16
CA SER A 148 2.60 4.78 -11.43
C SER A 148 3.93 4.67 -12.18
N GLY A 149 4.99 4.31 -11.48
CA GLY A 149 6.36 4.38 -11.96
C GLY A 149 6.94 5.80 -11.97
N ILE A 150 6.20 6.80 -11.46
CA ILE A 150 6.61 8.21 -11.42
C ILE A 150 7.16 8.56 -10.04
N LYS A 151 8.39 9.06 -10.02
CA LYS A 151 9.07 9.52 -8.82
C LYS A 151 8.61 10.93 -8.46
N THR A 152 7.76 11.07 -7.44
CA THR A 152 7.21 12.36 -7.01
C THR A 152 7.90 12.85 -5.73
N ASN A 153 8.43 14.08 -5.75
CA ASN A 153 9.05 14.71 -4.60
C ASN A 153 7.98 15.26 -3.64
N LEU A 154 8.06 14.94 -2.34
CA LEU A 154 7.07 15.39 -1.36
C LEU A 154 7.08 16.90 -1.14
N LYS A 155 8.24 17.56 -1.27
CA LYS A 155 8.36 19.01 -1.18
C LYS A 155 7.59 19.72 -2.32
N SER A 156 7.66 19.16 -3.54
CA SER A 156 6.90 19.68 -4.67
C SER A 156 5.39 19.52 -4.45
N VAL A 157 4.95 18.39 -3.91
CA VAL A 157 3.54 18.20 -3.55
C VAL A 157 3.11 19.22 -2.49
N ALA A 158 3.90 19.41 -1.43
CA ALA A 158 3.58 20.38 -0.39
C ALA A 158 3.49 21.83 -0.95
N LYS A 159 4.38 22.24 -1.86
CA LYS A 159 4.32 23.55 -2.53
C LYS A 159 3.03 23.76 -3.33
N ILE A 160 2.54 22.74 -4.03
CA ILE A 160 1.26 22.82 -4.76
C ILE A 160 0.10 23.11 -3.80
N PHE A 161 0.10 22.44 -2.64
CA PHE A 161 -0.93 22.68 -1.61
C PHE A 161 -0.78 24.08 -0.95
N ALA A 162 0.44 24.54 -0.69
CA ALA A 162 0.70 25.88 -0.16
C ALA A 162 0.14 26.95 -1.10
N ASN A 163 0.48 26.89 -2.38
CA ASN A 163 0.00 27.85 -3.39
C ASN A 163 -1.53 27.86 -3.51
N LYS A 164 -2.19 26.69 -3.47
CA LYS A 164 -3.66 26.60 -3.53
C LYS A 164 -4.36 27.08 -2.26
N SER A 165 -3.67 27.15 -1.14
CA SER A 165 -4.23 27.57 0.15
C SER A 165 -3.88 29.02 0.51
N ASN A 166 -3.15 29.75 -0.34
CA ASN A 166 -2.58 31.08 -0.07
C ASN A 166 -1.79 31.13 1.25
N LYS A 167 -1.09 30.07 1.59
CA LYS A 167 -0.27 29.92 2.80
C LYS A 167 1.18 29.69 2.40
N ASN A 168 2.07 30.43 3.03
CA ASN A 168 3.53 30.25 2.91
C ASN A 168 4.03 29.17 3.89
#